data_9a3e461e5fbaaa30a7f618ada11eda91
#
_entry.id   9a3e461e5fbaaa30a7f618ada11eda91
#
_cell.length_a   1.000
_cell.length_b   1.000
_cell.length_c   1.000
_cell.angle_alpha   90.00
_cell.angle_beta   90.00
_cell.angle_gamma   90.00
#
_symmetry.space_group_name_H-M   'P 1'
#
loop_
_entity.id
_entity.type
_entity.pdbx_description
1 polymer ?
#
loop_
_entity_poly.entity_id
_entity_poly.type
_entity_poly.pdbx_seq_one_letter_code
_entity_poly.pdbx_strand_id
1 'polypeptide(L)'
;MNQRLSECPWVVVRRARAPTGMIAVGVRGDTRSERWGGYAHQSAIEQIVEPNELIGLLRTSTGADRTPPIQLLEKVIERWQGLTLPWGPTGSVGFELASGYRVTTPHSDLDIAIRAPERIPVDLAHSLWERVMRLRPKVDVRVETSECGFALEEYVRRPSTRILLHYPGGARVGDDPWGERAPVSLAVS
;
A
#
# COMPACT_ATOMS: atom_id res chain seq x y z
N MET A 1 10.98 19.85 -6.48
CA MET A 1 11.34 18.58 -5.82
C MET A 1 12.30 18.78 -4.64
N ASN A 2 13.47 19.37 -4.82
CA ASN A 2 14.45 19.54 -3.72
C ASN A 2 13.91 20.38 -2.55
N GLN A 3 13.22 21.49 -2.82
CA GLN A 3 12.61 22.30 -1.77
C GLN A 3 11.59 21.49 -0.95
N ARG A 4 10.77 20.66 -1.62
CA ARG A 4 9.77 19.83 -0.93
C ARG A 4 10.41 18.78 -0.01
N LEU A 5 11.51 18.16 -0.43
CA LEU A 5 12.24 17.19 0.42
C LEU A 5 12.94 17.88 1.60
N SER A 6 13.33 19.15 1.47
CA SER A 6 13.88 19.91 2.61
C SER A 6 12.82 20.22 3.67
N GLU A 7 11.57 20.42 3.26
CA GLU A 7 10.44 20.68 4.15
C GLU A 7 9.84 19.39 4.74
N CYS A 8 9.73 18.35 3.90
CA CYS A 8 9.17 17.05 4.24
C CYS A 8 10.07 15.93 3.69
N PRO A 9 11.03 15.43 4.47
CA PRO A 9 12.02 14.44 4.01
C PRO A 9 11.43 13.01 3.95
N TRP A 10 10.16 12.89 3.63
CA TRP A 10 9.46 11.63 3.49
C TRP A 10 9.20 11.28 2.03
N VAL A 11 9.46 10.03 1.69
CA VAL A 11 9.21 9.48 0.36
C VAL A 11 8.42 8.18 0.46
N VAL A 12 7.69 7.84 -0.59
CA VAL A 12 6.94 6.59 -0.67
C VAL A 12 7.75 5.60 -1.49
N VAL A 13 8.02 4.41 -0.96
CA VAL A 13 8.65 3.33 -1.72
C VAL A 13 7.72 2.91 -2.86
N ARG A 14 8.26 2.80 -4.07
CA ARG A 14 7.52 2.39 -5.26
C ARG A 14 7.89 0.98 -5.67
N ARG A 15 6.89 0.22 -6.11
CA ARG A 15 7.11 -1.06 -6.76
C ARG A 15 7.66 -0.84 -8.17
N ALA A 16 8.96 -0.62 -8.28
CA ALA A 16 9.65 -0.44 -9.54
C ALA A 16 11.08 -0.99 -9.45
N ARG A 17 11.64 -1.38 -10.59
CA ARG A 17 13.07 -1.77 -10.65
C ARG A 17 13.93 -0.55 -10.34
N ALA A 18 14.97 -0.76 -9.56
CA ALA A 18 15.95 0.26 -9.22
C ALA A 18 17.36 -0.25 -9.50
N PRO A 19 18.34 0.62 -9.79
CA PRO A 19 19.75 0.26 -9.86
C PRO A 19 20.24 -0.30 -8.53
N THR A 20 21.34 -1.06 -8.57
CA THR A 20 21.96 -1.63 -7.36
C THR A 20 22.29 -0.52 -6.34
N GLY A 21 21.93 -0.73 -5.08
CA GLY A 21 22.13 0.24 -3.99
C GLY A 21 21.11 1.39 -3.97
N MET A 22 20.13 1.41 -4.90
CA MET A 22 19.10 2.43 -4.97
C MET A 22 17.72 1.84 -4.64
N ILE A 23 16.82 2.69 -4.17
CA ILE A 23 15.41 2.37 -3.93
C ILE A 23 14.57 3.28 -4.82
N ALA A 24 13.61 2.70 -5.54
CA ALA A 24 12.64 3.48 -6.31
C ALA A 24 11.66 4.17 -5.35
N VAL A 25 11.57 5.50 -5.45
CA VAL A 25 10.77 6.31 -4.54
C VAL A 25 9.84 7.26 -5.30
N GLY A 26 8.78 7.66 -4.62
CA GLY A 26 7.88 8.73 -5.05
C GLY A 26 7.92 9.89 -4.06
N VAL A 27 8.16 11.09 -4.57
CA VAL A 27 8.05 12.33 -3.82
C VAL A 27 6.66 12.90 -4.04
N ARG A 28 5.98 13.28 -2.99
CA ARG A 28 4.64 13.88 -3.02
C ARG A 28 4.78 15.40 -3.05
N GLY A 29 4.08 16.05 -4.00
CA GLY A 29 3.95 17.50 -4.06
C GLY A 29 2.83 18.04 -3.19
N ASP A 30 2.53 19.31 -3.35
CA ASP A 30 1.47 20.01 -2.60
C ASP A 30 0.07 19.61 -3.06
N THR A 31 -0.07 19.26 -4.33
CA THR A 31 -1.34 18.80 -4.90
C THR A 31 -1.34 17.27 -5.14
N ARG A 32 -2.53 16.68 -5.26
CA ARG A 32 -2.69 15.25 -5.53
C ARG A 32 -2.07 14.82 -6.89
N SER A 33 -2.02 15.73 -7.85
CA SER A 33 -1.46 15.49 -9.18
C SER A 33 0.07 15.61 -9.22
N GLU A 34 0.67 16.30 -8.27
CA GLU A 34 2.12 16.49 -8.21
C GLU A 34 2.79 15.31 -7.52
N ARG A 35 3.29 14.41 -8.34
CA ARG A 35 4.05 13.23 -7.90
C ARG A 35 5.24 13.04 -8.80
N TRP A 36 6.43 12.99 -8.20
CA TRP A 36 7.67 12.75 -8.93
C TRP A 36 8.23 11.38 -8.56
N GLY A 37 8.58 10.60 -9.57
CA GLY A 37 9.31 9.36 -9.38
C GLY A 37 10.81 9.64 -9.41
N GLY A 38 11.56 8.93 -8.57
CA GLY A 38 13.02 9.02 -8.51
C GLY A 38 13.63 7.82 -7.83
N TYR A 39 14.91 7.93 -7.52
CA TYR A 39 15.67 6.93 -6.79
C TYR A 39 16.36 7.60 -5.61
N ALA A 40 16.35 6.93 -4.45
CA ALA A 40 17.12 7.30 -3.28
C ALA A 40 18.22 6.25 -3.06
N HIS A 41 19.42 6.67 -2.66
CA HIS A 41 20.47 5.73 -2.25
C HIS A 41 20.07 5.10 -0.91
N GLN A 42 20.32 3.79 -0.74
CA GLN A 42 19.96 3.08 0.50
C GLN A 42 20.57 3.72 1.74
N SER A 43 21.82 4.21 1.64
CA SER A 43 22.50 4.88 2.75
C SER A 43 21.94 6.27 3.13
N ALA A 44 21.06 6.83 2.31
CA ALA A 44 20.38 8.09 2.62
C ALA A 44 19.03 7.87 3.34
N ILE A 45 18.64 6.62 3.56
CA ILE A 45 17.41 6.27 4.28
C ILE A 45 17.73 6.15 5.76
N GLU A 46 17.15 7.04 6.55
CA GLU A 46 17.32 7.08 8.01
C GLU A 46 16.29 6.21 8.72
N GLN A 47 15.06 6.14 8.17
CA GLN A 47 13.96 5.40 8.77
C GLN A 47 13.09 4.78 7.68
N ILE A 48 12.56 3.59 7.96
CA ILE A 48 11.52 2.94 7.16
C ILE A 48 10.34 2.70 8.10
N VAL A 49 9.14 3.06 7.64
CA VAL A 49 7.89 2.81 8.37
C VAL A 49 7.00 1.94 7.49
N GLU A 50 6.62 0.79 7.99
CA GLU A 50 5.73 -0.13 7.29
C GLU A 50 4.25 0.18 7.57
N PRO A 51 3.33 -0.14 6.65
CA PRO A 51 1.89 0.15 6.83
C PRO A 51 1.29 -0.39 8.13
N ASN A 52 1.70 -1.57 8.58
CA ASN A 52 1.20 -2.18 9.83
C ASN A 52 1.62 -1.41 11.08
N GLU A 53 2.74 -0.70 11.07
CA GLU A 53 3.21 0.13 12.19
C GLU A 53 2.35 1.39 12.34
N LEU A 54 1.78 1.89 11.24
CA LEU A 54 0.96 3.11 11.22
C LEU A 54 -0.35 2.97 12.01
N ILE A 55 -0.86 1.76 12.17
CA ILE A 55 -2.05 1.49 13.02
C ILE A 55 -1.78 1.87 14.48
N GLY A 56 -0.57 1.62 14.96
CA GLY A 56 -0.13 2.03 16.30
C GLY A 56 -0.06 3.55 16.44
N LEU A 57 0.47 4.24 15.44
CA LEU A 57 0.58 5.70 15.44
C LEU A 57 -0.78 6.40 15.43
N LEU A 58 -1.79 5.83 14.78
CA LEU A 58 -3.15 6.36 14.80
C LEU A 58 -3.71 6.48 16.22
N ARG A 59 -3.43 5.52 17.10
CA ARG A 59 -3.92 5.50 18.48
C ARG A 59 -3.30 6.60 19.35
N THR A 60 -2.10 7.04 19.01
CA THR A 60 -1.38 8.09 19.74
C THR A 60 -1.67 9.48 19.21
N SER A 61 -2.20 9.62 18.00
CA SER A 61 -2.58 10.90 17.42
C SER A 61 -3.93 11.35 18.00
N THR A 62 -3.89 12.16 19.05
CA THR A 62 -5.06 12.78 19.68
C THR A 62 -5.44 14.05 18.92
N GLY A 63 -6.30 13.98 17.91
CA GLY A 63 -6.75 15.16 17.20
C GLY A 63 -8.24 15.15 16.88
N ALA A 64 -8.95 16.20 17.34
CA ALA A 64 -10.36 16.45 17.02
C ALA A 64 -10.60 16.67 15.51
N ASP A 65 -9.54 16.85 14.73
CA ASP A 65 -9.54 17.22 13.30
C ASP A 65 -9.22 16.05 12.36
N ARG A 66 -9.62 14.83 12.68
CA ARG A 66 -9.41 13.67 11.80
C ARG A 66 -10.29 13.77 10.56
N THR A 67 -9.67 13.68 9.40
CA THR A 67 -10.40 13.65 8.14
C THR A 67 -11.22 12.35 8.00
N PRO A 68 -12.30 12.34 7.21
CA PRO A 68 -13.15 11.16 7.03
C PRO A 68 -12.38 9.87 6.68
N PRO A 69 -11.34 9.85 5.81
CA PRO A 69 -10.58 8.63 5.55
C PRO A 69 -9.78 8.14 6.76
N ILE A 70 -9.31 9.03 7.64
CA ILE A 70 -8.64 8.63 8.89
C ILE A 70 -9.66 8.04 9.88
N GLN A 71 -10.84 8.64 10.02
CA GLN A 71 -11.94 8.07 10.83
C GLN A 71 -12.41 6.71 10.26
N LEU A 72 -12.36 6.56 8.93
CA LEU A 72 -12.69 5.30 8.28
C LEU A 72 -11.69 4.20 8.61
N LEU A 73 -10.41 4.52 8.74
CA LEU A 73 -9.38 3.56 9.16
C LEU A 73 -9.70 2.98 10.55
N GLU A 74 -10.22 3.76 11.49
CA GLU A 74 -10.65 3.26 12.81
C GLU A 74 -11.73 2.19 12.68
N LYS A 75 -12.72 2.42 11.80
CA LYS A 75 -13.79 1.44 11.53
C LYS A 75 -13.25 0.16 10.89
N VAL A 76 -12.23 0.27 10.04
CA VAL A 76 -11.58 -0.91 9.46
C VAL A 76 -10.80 -1.68 10.52
N ILE A 77 -10.10 -1.00 11.42
CA ILE A 77 -9.39 -1.63 12.55
C ILE A 77 -10.36 -2.46 13.41
N GLU A 78 -11.52 -1.89 13.74
CA GLU A 78 -12.56 -2.59 14.49
C GLU A 78 -13.09 -3.83 13.73
N ARG A 79 -13.36 -3.67 12.43
CA ARG A 79 -13.92 -4.75 11.59
C ARG A 79 -12.95 -5.87 11.29
N TRP A 80 -11.65 -5.57 11.23
CA TRP A 80 -10.59 -6.55 10.99
C TRP A 80 -9.89 -6.98 12.27
N GLN A 81 -10.50 -6.76 13.42
CA GLN A 81 -9.98 -7.25 14.69
C GLN A 81 -9.74 -8.76 14.62
N GLY A 82 -8.55 -9.20 15.06
CA GLY A 82 -8.14 -10.62 14.99
C GLY A 82 -7.51 -11.04 13.65
N LEU A 83 -7.40 -10.15 12.65
CA LEU A 83 -6.62 -10.45 11.46
C LEU A 83 -5.13 -10.53 11.82
N THR A 84 -4.51 -11.68 11.54
CA THR A 84 -3.10 -11.95 11.85
C THR A 84 -2.14 -11.55 10.73
N LEU A 85 -2.64 -11.35 9.51
CA LEU A 85 -1.82 -10.86 8.40
C LEU A 85 -1.37 -9.42 8.69
N PRO A 86 -0.10 -9.06 8.43
CA PRO A 86 0.34 -7.67 8.50
C PRO A 86 -0.43 -6.82 7.51
N TRP A 87 -1.06 -5.74 7.97
CA TRP A 87 -1.81 -4.82 7.13
C TRP A 87 -1.79 -3.40 7.70
N GLY A 88 -2.06 -2.41 6.88
CA GLY A 88 -2.18 -1.03 7.33
C GLY A 88 -2.47 -0.06 6.20
N PRO A 89 -2.66 1.23 6.56
CA PRO A 89 -2.96 2.27 5.59
C PRO A 89 -1.74 2.59 4.72
N THR A 90 -2.05 2.92 3.45
CA THR A 90 -1.10 3.43 2.46
C THR A 90 -1.64 4.72 1.86
N GLY A 91 -1.18 5.13 0.69
CA GLY A 91 -1.68 6.31 0.00
C GLY A 91 -1.55 7.60 0.82
N SER A 92 -2.61 8.41 0.84
CA SER A 92 -2.60 9.69 1.56
C SER A 92 -2.67 9.50 3.08
N VAL A 93 -3.48 8.57 3.54
CA VAL A 93 -3.62 8.30 4.99
C VAL A 93 -2.31 7.75 5.56
N GLY A 94 -1.71 6.76 4.89
CA GLY A 94 -0.43 6.22 5.32
C GLY A 94 0.68 7.27 5.34
N PHE A 95 0.76 8.12 4.32
CA PHE A 95 1.74 9.19 4.27
C PHE A 95 1.55 10.22 5.40
N GLU A 96 0.31 10.64 5.66
CA GLU A 96 0.01 11.60 6.74
C GLU A 96 0.37 11.04 8.11
N LEU A 97 0.03 9.78 8.39
CA LEU A 97 0.36 9.13 9.66
C LEU A 97 1.86 8.94 9.86
N ALA A 98 2.60 8.61 8.80
CA ALA A 98 4.05 8.41 8.86
C ALA A 98 4.80 9.73 9.01
N SER A 99 4.42 10.76 8.26
CA SER A 99 5.16 12.00 8.16
C SER A 99 4.70 13.09 9.12
N GLY A 100 3.48 13.01 9.63
CA GLY A 100 2.81 14.09 10.37
C GLY A 100 2.32 15.25 9.48
N TYR A 101 2.60 15.21 8.16
CA TYR A 101 2.16 16.27 7.24
C TYR A 101 0.73 16.02 6.77
N ARG A 102 -0.13 17.00 6.94
CA ARG A 102 -1.53 16.94 6.54
C ARG A 102 -1.66 16.92 5.00
N VAL A 103 -2.08 15.80 4.43
CA VAL A 103 -2.26 15.59 2.99
C VAL A 103 -3.58 14.93 2.63
N THR A 104 -4.33 14.45 3.63
CA THR A 104 -5.67 13.90 3.42
C THR A 104 -6.70 15.01 3.31
N THR A 105 -7.71 14.78 2.49
CA THR A 105 -8.87 15.65 2.32
C THR A 105 -10.15 14.88 2.65
N PRO A 106 -11.30 15.55 2.84
CA PRO A 106 -12.59 14.87 3.02
C PRO A 106 -12.98 13.92 1.88
N HIS A 107 -12.39 14.11 0.69
CA HIS A 107 -12.65 13.33 -0.52
C HIS A 107 -11.56 12.28 -0.82
N SER A 108 -10.58 12.13 0.06
CA SER A 108 -9.55 11.09 -0.12
C SER A 108 -10.15 9.71 0.14
N ASP A 109 -9.78 8.75 -0.71
CA ASP A 109 -10.06 7.34 -0.45
C ASP A 109 -9.14 6.81 0.66
N LEU A 110 -9.50 5.68 1.24
CA LEU A 110 -8.65 4.94 2.16
C LEU A 110 -7.98 3.79 1.41
N ASP A 111 -6.70 3.94 1.14
CA ASP A 111 -5.87 2.88 0.57
C ASP A 111 -5.30 2.00 1.69
N ILE A 112 -5.41 0.68 1.57
CA ILE A 112 -4.90 -0.31 2.53
C ILE A 112 -4.03 -1.32 1.79
N ALA A 113 -2.92 -1.73 2.39
CA ALA A 113 -2.12 -2.86 1.96
C ALA A 113 -2.21 -4.01 2.97
N ILE A 114 -2.40 -5.23 2.49
CA ILE A 114 -2.27 -6.48 3.25
C ILE A 114 -1.03 -7.20 2.72
N ARG A 115 -0.06 -7.50 3.58
CA ARG A 115 1.10 -8.30 3.21
C ARG A 115 0.76 -9.78 3.34
N ALA A 116 0.78 -10.50 2.23
CA ALA A 116 0.46 -11.91 2.17
C ALA A 116 1.46 -12.66 1.27
N PRO A 117 2.67 -12.97 1.78
CA PRO A 117 3.64 -13.76 1.02
C PRO A 117 3.12 -15.15 0.69
N GLU A 118 2.23 -15.70 1.51
CA GLU A 118 1.54 -16.96 1.30
C GLU A 118 0.10 -16.72 0.81
N ARG A 119 -0.47 -17.73 0.16
CA ARG A 119 -1.82 -17.65 -0.41
C ARG A 119 -2.87 -17.41 0.68
N ILE A 120 -3.67 -16.37 0.49
CA ILE A 120 -4.84 -16.11 1.33
C ILE A 120 -5.96 -17.09 0.93
N PRO A 121 -6.56 -17.82 1.89
CA PRO A 121 -7.76 -18.60 1.61
C PRO A 121 -8.87 -17.72 1.03
N VAL A 122 -9.58 -18.25 0.02
CA VAL A 122 -10.62 -17.49 -0.69
C VAL A 122 -11.72 -16.99 0.26
N ASP A 123 -12.11 -17.82 1.23
CA ASP A 123 -13.13 -17.46 2.23
C ASP A 123 -12.66 -16.32 3.13
N LEU A 124 -11.37 -16.32 3.51
CA LEU A 124 -10.80 -15.20 4.27
C LEU A 124 -10.80 -13.92 3.42
N ALA A 125 -10.39 -14.02 2.15
CA ALA A 125 -10.40 -12.88 1.24
C ALA A 125 -11.81 -12.28 1.08
N HIS A 126 -12.82 -13.13 0.88
CA HIS A 126 -14.24 -12.73 0.83
C HIS A 126 -14.67 -12.05 2.13
N SER A 127 -14.39 -12.65 3.28
CA SER A 127 -14.74 -12.08 4.58
C SER A 127 -14.12 -10.68 4.79
N LEU A 128 -12.84 -10.51 4.42
CA LEU A 128 -12.16 -9.22 4.54
C LEU A 128 -12.81 -8.16 3.64
N TRP A 129 -13.11 -8.53 2.40
CA TRP A 129 -13.74 -7.62 1.44
C TRP A 129 -15.17 -7.22 1.85
N GLU A 130 -16.02 -8.15 2.24
CA GLU A 130 -17.40 -7.89 2.65
C GLU A 130 -17.49 -6.91 3.82
N ARG A 131 -16.53 -6.97 4.75
CA ARG A 131 -16.48 -6.07 5.90
C ARG A 131 -16.18 -4.63 5.54
N VAL A 132 -15.59 -4.35 4.37
CA VAL A 132 -15.17 -2.98 4.00
C VAL A 132 -15.83 -2.44 2.74
N MET A 133 -16.33 -3.27 1.83
CA MET A 133 -16.84 -2.88 0.51
C MET A 133 -17.95 -1.82 0.51
N ARG A 134 -18.74 -1.73 1.60
CA ARG A 134 -19.84 -0.77 1.74
C ARG A 134 -19.46 0.48 2.54
N LEU A 135 -18.24 0.58 3.01
CA LEU A 135 -17.78 1.75 3.74
C LEU A 135 -17.60 2.95 2.81
N ARG A 136 -17.74 4.16 3.38
CA ARG A 136 -17.54 5.43 2.67
C ARG A 136 -16.71 6.37 3.56
N PRO A 137 -15.78 7.13 2.98
CA PRO A 137 -15.32 7.09 1.58
C PRO A 137 -14.89 5.67 1.15
N LYS A 138 -14.50 5.49 -0.12
CA LYS A 138 -14.12 4.18 -0.65
C LYS A 138 -12.90 3.62 0.08
N VAL A 139 -12.90 2.30 0.32
CA VAL A 139 -11.74 1.56 0.80
C VAL A 139 -11.17 0.75 -0.35
N ASP A 140 -9.94 1.06 -0.74
CA ASP A 140 -9.18 0.31 -1.74
C ASP A 140 -8.19 -0.60 -1.02
N VAL A 141 -8.40 -1.92 -1.15
CA VAL A 141 -7.54 -2.92 -0.51
C VAL A 141 -6.66 -3.59 -1.55
N ARG A 142 -5.36 -3.47 -1.35
CA ARG A 142 -4.34 -4.14 -2.15
C ARG A 142 -3.69 -5.26 -1.36
N VAL A 143 -3.53 -6.40 -1.98
CA VAL A 143 -2.77 -7.53 -1.43
C VAL A 143 -1.39 -7.52 -2.05
N GLU A 144 -0.35 -7.61 -1.22
CA GLU A 144 1.05 -7.59 -1.60
C GLU A 144 1.66 -8.97 -1.32
N THR A 145 1.99 -9.71 -2.39
CA THR A 145 2.74 -10.96 -2.31
C THR A 145 4.24 -10.70 -2.36
N SER A 146 5.06 -11.74 -2.33
CA SER A 146 6.51 -11.62 -2.54
C SER A 146 6.87 -11.07 -3.92
N GLU A 147 6.04 -11.31 -4.94
CA GLU A 147 6.35 -11.03 -6.33
C GLU A 147 5.54 -9.87 -6.91
N CYS A 148 4.27 -9.76 -6.56
CA CYS A 148 3.35 -8.81 -7.16
C CYS A 148 2.36 -8.23 -6.14
N GLY A 149 1.58 -7.23 -6.58
CA GLY A 149 0.43 -6.72 -5.85
C GLY A 149 -0.82 -6.77 -6.72
N PHE A 150 -1.98 -6.95 -6.10
CA PHE A 150 -3.27 -7.00 -6.79
C PHE A 150 -4.40 -6.42 -5.92
N ALA A 151 -5.53 -6.08 -6.53
CA ALA A 151 -6.69 -5.61 -5.81
C ALA A 151 -7.46 -6.78 -5.18
N LEU A 152 -7.74 -6.70 -3.89
CA LEU A 152 -8.55 -7.71 -3.18
C LEU A 152 -9.94 -7.86 -3.82
N GLU A 153 -10.54 -6.75 -4.24
CA GLU A 153 -11.83 -6.72 -4.93
C GLU A 153 -11.85 -7.60 -6.19
N GLU A 154 -10.80 -7.53 -7.03
CA GLU A 154 -10.72 -8.36 -8.24
C GLU A 154 -10.58 -9.84 -7.90
N TYR A 155 -9.80 -10.15 -6.89
CA TYR A 155 -9.55 -11.52 -6.46
C TYR A 155 -10.83 -12.20 -5.94
N VAL A 156 -11.64 -11.49 -5.13
CA VAL A 156 -12.88 -12.06 -4.57
C VAL A 156 -14.03 -12.12 -5.57
N ARG A 157 -14.13 -11.15 -6.48
CA ARG A 157 -15.23 -11.11 -7.46
C ARG A 157 -15.10 -12.17 -8.56
N ARG A 158 -13.88 -12.61 -8.84
CA ARG A 158 -13.61 -13.50 -9.98
C ARG A 158 -12.53 -14.53 -9.63
N PRO A 159 -12.78 -15.46 -8.69
CA PRO A 159 -11.76 -16.39 -8.21
C PRO A 159 -11.21 -17.34 -9.29
N SER A 160 -11.89 -17.46 -10.44
CA SER A 160 -11.46 -18.26 -11.59
C SER A 160 -11.07 -17.43 -12.82
N THR A 161 -10.95 -16.11 -12.70
CA THR A 161 -10.69 -15.21 -13.83
C THR A 161 -9.35 -14.48 -13.64
N ARG A 162 -8.72 -14.15 -14.76
CA ARG A 162 -7.47 -13.39 -14.82
C ARG A 162 -7.64 -12.03 -14.16
N ILE A 163 -6.73 -11.68 -13.26
CA ILE A 163 -6.70 -10.41 -12.51
C ILE A 163 -5.46 -9.59 -12.86
N LEU A 164 -5.50 -8.29 -12.60
CA LEU A 164 -4.37 -7.41 -12.88
C LEU A 164 -3.32 -7.53 -11.78
N LEU A 165 -2.15 -8.06 -12.14
CA LEU A 165 -1.00 -8.25 -11.26
C LEU A 165 0.04 -7.17 -11.52
N HIS A 166 0.44 -6.45 -10.47
CA HIS A 166 1.43 -5.38 -10.53
C HIS A 166 2.79 -5.88 -10.06
N TYR A 167 3.74 -6.01 -10.97
CA TYR A 167 5.13 -6.40 -10.71
C TYR A 167 6.06 -5.19 -10.70
N PRO A 168 7.30 -5.30 -10.20
CA PRO A 168 8.30 -4.23 -10.29
C PRO A 168 8.61 -3.79 -11.73
N GLY A 169 8.38 -4.68 -12.71
CA GLY A 169 8.61 -4.41 -14.15
C GLY A 169 7.38 -3.94 -14.92
N GLY A 170 6.24 -3.77 -14.28
CA GLY A 170 4.98 -3.38 -14.92
C GLY A 170 3.80 -4.27 -14.53
N ALA A 171 2.62 -3.95 -15.05
CA ALA A 171 1.40 -4.71 -14.79
C ALA A 171 1.14 -5.73 -15.90
N ARG A 172 0.60 -6.89 -15.54
CA ARG A 172 0.13 -7.92 -16.48
C ARG A 172 -1.08 -8.65 -15.91
N VAL A 173 -1.89 -9.20 -16.79
CA VAL A 173 -3.04 -10.01 -16.40
C VAL A 173 -2.58 -11.45 -16.18
N GLY A 174 -2.94 -12.03 -15.04
CA GLY A 174 -2.57 -13.40 -14.65
C GLY A 174 -3.66 -14.06 -13.81
N ASP A 175 -3.50 -15.38 -13.61
CA ASP A 175 -4.52 -16.19 -12.94
C ASP A 175 -4.16 -16.45 -11.47
N ASP A 176 -2.88 -16.46 -11.14
CA ASP A 176 -2.37 -16.78 -9.81
C ASP A 176 -1.35 -15.75 -9.30
N PRO A 177 -1.75 -14.91 -8.31
CA PRO A 177 -0.83 -13.96 -7.69
C PRO A 177 0.31 -14.59 -6.89
N TRP A 178 0.17 -15.84 -6.46
CA TRP A 178 1.18 -16.60 -5.71
C TRP A 178 1.81 -17.72 -6.53
N GLY A 179 1.53 -17.75 -7.85
CA GLY A 179 2.01 -18.81 -8.76
C GLY A 179 3.51 -19.06 -8.62
N GLU A 180 3.91 -20.28 -8.91
CA GLU A 180 5.30 -20.71 -8.84
C GLU A 180 6.22 -19.70 -9.52
N ARG A 181 7.35 -19.41 -8.88
CA ARG A 181 8.43 -18.60 -9.46
C ARG A 181 8.67 -19.05 -10.88
N ALA A 182 8.46 -18.18 -11.86
CA ALA A 182 8.96 -18.45 -13.19
C ALA A 182 10.44 -18.87 -13.05
N PRO A 183 10.87 -19.99 -13.67
CA PRO A 183 12.25 -20.43 -13.54
C PRO A 183 13.15 -19.25 -13.87
N VAL A 184 14.09 -18.95 -12.98
CA VAL A 184 15.13 -17.96 -13.22
C VAL A 184 15.81 -18.42 -14.50
N SER A 185 15.62 -17.72 -15.59
CA SER A 185 16.36 -17.93 -16.82
C SER A 185 17.81 -17.65 -16.46
N LEU A 186 18.57 -18.71 -16.19
CA LEU A 186 20.02 -18.66 -16.17
C LEU A 186 20.44 -18.26 -17.57
N ALA A 187 20.76 -16.98 -17.77
CA ALA A 187 21.48 -16.54 -18.95
C ALA A 187 22.83 -17.30 -18.91
N VAL A 188 22.93 -18.32 -19.74
CA VAL A 188 24.22 -18.96 -20.05
C VAL A 188 25.02 -17.92 -20.83
N SER A 189 26.18 -17.62 -20.31
CA SER A 189 27.22 -16.74 -20.86
C SER A 189 27.66 -17.18 -22.25
#